data_625a42f014b5497621491bda3098028b
#
_entry.id   625a42f014b5497621491bda3098028b
#
_cell.length_a   1.000
_cell.length_b   1.000
_cell.length_c   1.000
_cell.angle_alpha   90.00
_cell.angle_beta   90.00
_cell.angle_gamma   90.00
#
_symmetry.space_group_name_H-M   'P 1'
#
loop_
_entity.id
_entity.type
_entity.pdbx_description
1 polymer ?
#
loop_
_entity_poly.entity_id
_entity_poly.type
_entity_poly.pdbx_seq_one_letter_code
_entity_poly.pdbx_strand_id
1 'polypeptide(L)'
;AREYLEPLRATGIDTLILGCTHYPLLTEIIADIMSPGVTLIDSGAAAARVLRQTLSDRGALAQRDHGTLTLYASDQPEDFGALAGQFLRRPLESAVQHVDIERY
;
A
#
# COMPACT_ATOMS: atom_id res chain seq x y z
N ALA A 1 -13.57 0.05 13.34
CA ALA A 1 -13.50 -1.03 12.35
C ALA A 1 -14.65 -2.04 12.56
N ARG A 2 -14.82 -2.57 13.76
CA ARG A 2 -15.79 -3.62 14.06
C ARG A 2 -17.23 -3.27 13.64
N GLU A 3 -17.70 -2.09 13.97
CA GLU A 3 -19.04 -1.55 13.64
C GLU A 3 -19.36 -1.62 12.13
N TYR A 4 -18.34 -1.43 11.26
CA TYR A 4 -18.51 -1.47 9.81
C TYR A 4 -18.31 -2.86 9.20
N LEU A 5 -17.50 -3.70 9.85
CA LEU A 5 -17.12 -5.01 9.31
C LEU A 5 -18.07 -6.14 9.74
N GLU A 6 -18.64 -6.07 10.94
CA GLU A 6 -19.61 -7.09 11.40
C GLU A 6 -20.85 -7.23 10.50
N PRO A 7 -21.47 -6.13 10.01
CA PRO A 7 -22.56 -6.25 9.03
C PRO A 7 -22.14 -6.96 7.75
N LEU A 8 -20.92 -6.69 7.23
CA LEU A 8 -20.39 -7.36 6.04
C LEU A 8 -20.16 -8.85 6.30
N ARG A 9 -19.57 -9.19 7.46
CA ARG A 9 -19.38 -10.59 7.86
C ARG A 9 -20.70 -11.34 7.95
N ALA A 10 -21.75 -10.70 8.46
CA ALA A 10 -23.08 -11.30 8.58
C ALA A 10 -23.74 -11.64 7.23
N THR A 11 -23.29 -11.04 6.12
CA THR A 11 -23.77 -11.36 4.76
C THR A 11 -23.18 -12.65 4.20
N GLY A 12 -22.20 -13.27 4.89
CA GLY A 12 -21.57 -14.53 4.46
C GLY A 12 -20.60 -14.39 3.30
N ILE A 13 -19.98 -13.20 3.12
CA ILE A 13 -18.93 -13.02 2.11
C ILE A 13 -17.71 -13.90 2.41
N ASP A 14 -17.06 -14.39 1.40
CA ASP A 14 -15.83 -15.17 1.46
C ASP A 14 -14.58 -14.37 1.09
N THR A 15 -14.76 -13.21 0.47
CA THR A 15 -13.67 -12.37 -0.01
C THR A 15 -13.97 -10.89 0.24
N LEU A 16 -12.97 -10.17 0.75
CA LEU A 16 -13.03 -8.72 0.96
C LEU A 16 -11.84 -8.04 0.30
N ILE A 17 -12.11 -7.16 -0.67
CA ILE A 17 -11.09 -6.37 -1.35
C ILE A 17 -10.83 -5.07 -0.57
N LEU A 18 -9.59 -4.88 -0.15
CA LEU A 18 -9.12 -3.65 0.49
C LEU A 18 -8.80 -2.60 -0.60
N GLY A 19 -9.86 -2.04 -1.21
CA GLY A 19 -9.77 -1.13 -2.36
C GLY A 19 -9.42 0.32 -1.98
N CYS A 20 -8.55 0.50 -1.02
CA CYS A 20 -8.10 1.79 -0.51
C CYS A 20 -6.58 1.74 -0.26
N THR A 21 -5.90 2.87 -0.34
CA THR A 21 -4.47 2.97 -0.05
C THR A 21 -4.14 2.78 1.43
N HIS A 22 -5.08 3.02 2.33
CA HIS A 22 -4.88 2.98 3.79
C HIS A 22 -5.35 1.67 4.43
N TYR A 23 -6.37 1.02 3.91
CA TYR A 23 -6.92 -0.20 4.51
C TYR A 23 -5.94 -1.36 4.61
N PRO A 24 -4.98 -1.55 3.68
CA PRO A 24 -3.94 -2.56 3.83
C PRO A 24 -3.09 -2.40 5.11
N LEU A 25 -3.00 -1.18 5.66
CA LEU A 25 -2.31 -0.92 6.93
C LEU A 25 -3.06 -1.52 8.14
N LEU A 26 -4.34 -1.78 7.98
CA LEU A 26 -5.23 -2.35 9.00
C LEU A 26 -5.51 -3.84 8.76
N THR A 27 -4.77 -4.48 7.87
CA THR A 27 -5.01 -5.87 7.43
C THR A 27 -5.15 -6.84 8.61
N GLU A 28 -4.28 -6.75 9.62
CA GLU A 28 -4.32 -7.62 10.79
C GLU A 28 -5.64 -7.43 11.58
N ILE A 29 -6.01 -6.19 11.85
CA ILE A 29 -7.25 -5.87 12.58
C ILE A 29 -8.49 -6.30 11.77
N ILE A 30 -8.46 -6.11 10.45
CA ILE A 30 -9.56 -6.51 9.57
C ILE A 30 -9.64 -8.04 9.52
N ALA A 31 -8.51 -8.73 9.41
CA ALA A 31 -8.45 -10.18 9.41
C ALA A 31 -9.05 -10.77 10.70
N ASP A 32 -8.68 -10.24 11.85
CA ASP A 32 -9.20 -10.69 13.16
C ASP A 32 -10.73 -10.56 13.26
N ILE A 33 -11.30 -9.49 12.72
CA ILE A 33 -12.74 -9.25 12.75
C ILE A 33 -13.48 -10.15 11.75
N MET A 34 -12.90 -10.35 10.56
CA MET A 34 -13.53 -11.09 9.46
C MET A 34 -13.29 -12.60 9.53
N SER A 35 -12.33 -13.04 10.34
CA SER A 35 -12.01 -14.47 10.54
C SER A 35 -13.14 -15.24 11.26
N PRO A 36 -13.24 -16.58 11.03
CA PRO A 36 -12.60 -17.34 9.97
C PRO A 36 -13.38 -17.31 8.66
N GLY A 37 -12.71 -17.55 7.54
CA GLY A 37 -13.34 -17.87 6.25
C GLY A 37 -13.40 -16.73 5.24
N VAL A 38 -12.94 -15.50 5.59
CA VAL A 38 -12.87 -14.38 4.64
C VAL A 38 -11.44 -14.14 4.16
N THR A 39 -11.23 -14.21 2.85
CA THR A 39 -9.95 -13.89 2.22
C THR A 39 -9.84 -12.38 2.01
N LEU A 40 -8.77 -11.77 2.51
CA LEU A 40 -8.48 -10.37 2.28
C LEU A 40 -7.61 -10.19 1.03
N ILE A 41 -8.02 -9.32 0.12
CA ILE A 41 -7.28 -8.96 -1.08
C ILE A 41 -6.75 -7.54 -0.94
N ASP A 42 -5.45 -7.39 -0.81
CA ASP A 42 -4.73 -6.12 -0.92
C ASP A 42 -4.52 -5.78 -2.40
N SER A 43 -5.21 -4.74 -2.87
CA SER A 43 -5.15 -4.30 -4.26
C SER A 43 -3.75 -3.80 -4.66
N GLY A 44 -3.02 -3.16 -3.75
CA GLY A 44 -1.64 -2.71 -3.98
C GLY A 44 -0.69 -3.89 -4.16
N ALA A 45 -0.75 -4.87 -3.27
CA ALA A 45 0.05 -6.09 -3.39
C ALA A 45 -0.31 -6.91 -4.64
N ALA A 46 -1.59 -6.95 -5.02
CA ALA A 46 -2.02 -7.61 -6.25
C ALA A 46 -1.44 -6.89 -7.49
N ALA A 47 -1.55 -5.56 -7.55
CA ALA A 47 -0.99 -4.76 -8.64
C ALA A 47 0.54 -4.91 -8.75
N ALA A 48 1.24 -4.92 -7.62
CA ALA A 48 2.70 -5.11 -7.58
C ALA A 48 3.12 -6.48 -8.15
N ARG A 49 2.37 -7.54 -7.86
CA ARG A 49 2.62 -8.88 -8.45
C ARG A 49 2.43 -8.87 -9.96
N VAL A 50 1.35 -8.27 -10.46
CA VAL A 50 1.07 -8.17 -11.90
C VAL A 50 2.14 -7.34 -12.59
N LEU A 51 2.55 -6.21 -12.00
CA LEU A 51 3.62 -5.36 -12.53
C LEU A 51 4.93 -6.14 -12.64
N ARG A 52 5.33 -6.84 -11.58
CA ARG A 52 6.54 -7.67 -11.57
C ARG A 52 6.51 -8.72 -12.69
N GLN A 53 5.39 -9.42 -12.85
CA GLN A 53 5.23 -10.41 -13.91
C GLN A 53 5.35 -9.76 -15.28
N THR A 54 4.64 -8.64 -15.51
CA THR A 54 4.69 -7.91 -16.78
C THR A 54 6.11 -7.46 -17.14
N LEU A 55 6.86 -6.95 -16.16
CA LEU A 55 8.25 -6.53 -16.37
C LEU A 55 9.16 -7.73 -16.66
N SER A 56 8.93 -8.85 -15.98
CA SER A 56 9.66 -10.11 -16.23
C SER A 56 9.43 -10.60 -17.66
N ASP A 57 8.18 -10.69 -18.10
CA ASP A 57 7.81 -11.19 -19.43
C ASP A 57 8.36 -10.31 -20.56
N ARG A 58 8.57 -9.03 -20.26
CA ARG A 58 9.18 -8.05 -21.19
C ARG A 58 10.71 -7.96 -21.09
N GLY A 59 11.36 -8.72 -20.21
CA GLY A 59 12.79 -8.60 -19.95
C GLY A 59 13.20 -7.23 -19.40
N ALA A 60 12.28 -6.51 -18.76
CA ALA A 60 12.46 -5.14 -18.28
C ALA A 60 12.72 -5.04 -16.76
N LEU A 61 12.90 -6.17 -16.08
CA LEU A 61 13.32 -6.16 -14.67
C LEU A 61 14.73 -5.59 -14.56
N ALA A 62 14.93 -4.70 -13.58
CA ALA A 62 16.25 -4.18 -13.28
C ALA A 62 17.19 -5.32 -12.82
N GLN A 63 18.40 -5.32 -13.35
CA GLN A 63 19.48 -6.28 -12.99
C GLN A 63 20.33 -5.75 -11.82
N ARG A 64 19.69 -5.05 -10.88
CA ARG A 64 20.37 -4.43 -9.72
C ARG A 64 19.82 -5.02 -8.45
N ASP A 65 20.69 -5.24 -7.48
CA ASP A 65 20.30 -5.71 -6.14
C ASP A 65 19.66 -4.59 -5.31
N HIS A 66 19.94 -3.33 -5.64
CA HIS A 66 19.44 -2.16 -4.94
C HIS A 66 18.87 -1.13 -5.92
N GLY A 67 17.70 -0.61 -5.57
CA GLY A 67 17.08 0.54 -6.22
C GLY A 67 17.20 1.80 -5.37
N THR A 68 17.04 2.97 -5.99
CA THR A 68 16.91 4.24 -5.28
C THR A 68 15.44 4.63 -5.19
N LEU A 69 15.06 5.24 -4.07
CA LEU A 69 13.73 5.77 -3.85
C LEU A 69 13.83 7.28 -3.62
N THR A 70 13.22 8.06 -4.49
CA THR A 70 13.07 9.51 -4.30
C THR A 70 11.58 9.82 -4.14
N LEU A 71 11.24 10.50 -3.06
CA LEU A 71 9.87 10.87 -2.73
C LEU A 71 9.67 12.37 -2.91
N TYR A 72 8.52 12.73 -3.44
CA TYR A 72 8.10 14.10 -3.65
C TYR A 72 6.73 14.32 -3.00
N ALA A 73 6.53 15.49 -2.39
CA ALA A 73 5.26 15.90 -1.83
C ALA A 73 4.97 17.35 -2.20
N SER A 74 3.71 17.66 -2.48
CA SER A 74 3.25 19.01 -2.77
C SER A 74 2.96 19.84 -1.52
N ASP A 75 2.86 19.19 -0.37
CA ASP A 75 2.59 19.82 0.92
C ASP A 75 3.30 19.03 2.04
N GLN A 76 3.73 19.71 3.09
CA GLN A 76 4.31 19.19 4.33
C GLN A 76 5.26 17.98 4.11
N PRO A 77 6.38 18.16 3.38
CA PRO A 77 7.28 17.05 3.01
C PRO A 77 7.89 16.34 4.23
N GLU A 78 8.07 17.04 5.36
CA GLU A 78 8.59 16.47 6.61
C GLU A 78 7.60 15.47 7.22
N ASP A 79 6.33 15.85 7.34
CA ASP A 79 5.26 14.99 7.87
C ASP A 79 5.02 13.79 6.95
N PHE A 80 5.00 14.03 5.63
CA PHE A 80 4.91 12.97 4.65
C PHE A 80 6.08 11.98 4.77
N GLY A 81 7.30 12.49 4.98
CA GLY A 81 8.49 11.66 5.16
C GLY A 81 8.40 10.76 6.39
N ALA A 82 7.92 11.28 7.52
CA ALA A 82 7.74 10.50 8.73
C ALA A 82 6.73 9.35 8.53
N LEU A 83 5.59 9.64 7.90
CA LEU A 83 4.57 8.64 7.58
C LEU A 83 5.07 7.62 6.56
N ALA A 84 5.76 8.06 5.50
CA ALA A 84 6.29 7.18 4.47
C ALA A 84 7.27 6.15 5.05
N GLY A 85 8.15 6.58 5.99
CA GLY A 85 9.06 5.67 6.67
C GLY A 85 8.34 4.59 7.48
N GLN A 86 7.25 4.95 8.16
CA GLN A 86 6.41 4.00 8.89
C GLN A 86 5.74 2.99 7.96
N PHE A 87 5.15 3.46 6.84
CA PHE A 87 4.47 2.59 5.88
C PHE A 87 5.40 1.65 5.14
N LEU A 88 6.59 2.14 4.77
CA LEU A 88 7.63 1.34 4.13
C LEU A 88 8.37 0.42 5.11
N ARG A 89 8.13 0.57 6.42
CA ARG A 89 8.81 -0.16 7.50
C ARG A 89 10.34 -0.08 7.40
N ARG A 90 10.84 1.04 6.91
CA ARG A 90 12.27 1.34 6.80
C ARG A 90 12.50 2.86 6.84
N PRO A 91 13.67 3.30 7.35
CA PRO A 91 14.02 4.71 7.25
C PRO A 91 14.16 5.12 5.78
N LEU A 92 13.86 6.38 5.50
CA LEU A 92 14.11 6.98 4.20
C LEU A 92 15.60 7.30 4.08
N GLU A 93 16.19 6.99 2.92
CA GLU A 93 17.60 7.26 2.61
C GLU A 93 17.85 8.73 2.27
N SER A 94 16.80 9.45 1.87
CA SER A 94 16.85 10.86 1.51
C SER A 94 15.61 11.60 2.03
N ALA A 95 15.73 12.90 2.21
CA ALA A 95 14.60 13.76 2.54
C ALA A 95 13.59 13.78 1.38
N VAL A 96 12.31 13.94 1.73
CA VAL A 96 11.24 14.17 0.75
C VAL A 96 11.45 15.54 0.12
N GLN A 97 11.34 15.60 -1.20
CA GLN A 97 11.48 16.84 -1.95
C GLN A 97 10.12 17.53 -2.09
N HIS A 98 10.09 18.83 -1.86
CA HIS A 98 8.90 19.63 -2.12
C HIS A 98 8.73 19.90 -3.62
N VAL A 99 7.51 19.73 -4.12
CA VAL A 99 7.11 20.07 -5.49
C VAL A 99 5.99 21.09 -5.46
N ASP A 100 6.24 22.27 -6.00
CA ASP A 100 5.22 23.29 -6.16
C ASP A 100 4.38 22.98 -7.41
N ILE A 101 3.19 22.40 -7.19
CA ILE A 101 2.27 22.01 -8.28
C ILE A 101 1.57 23.21 -8.94
N GLU A 102 1.62 24.40 -8.35
CA GLU A 102 1.01 25.61 -8.94
C GLU A 102 1.86 26.17 -10.08
N ARG A 103 3.07 25.67 -10.26
CA ARG A 103 3.99 26.07 -11.37
C ARG A 103 3.78 25.27 -12.66
N TYR A 104 2.90 24.29 -12.66
CA TYR A 104 2.58 23.43 -13.79
C TYR A 104 1.12 23.61 -14.20
#